data_b6e7b2bddd7ba06b50368ef3195a2451
#
_entry.id   b6e7b2bddd7ba06b50368ef3195a2451
#
_cell.length_a   1.000
_cell.length_b   1.000
_cell.length_c   1.000
_cell.angle_alpha   90.00
_cell.angle_beta   90.00
_cell.angle_gamma   90.00
#
_symmetry.space_group_name_H-M   'P 1'
#
loop_
_entity.id
_entity.type
_entity.pdbx_description
1 polymer ?
#
loop_
_entity_poly.entity_id
_entity_poly.type
_entity_poly.pdbx_seq_one_letter_code
_entity_poly.pdbx_strand_id
1 'polypeptide(L)'
;MDMNHGGMLELLQLLKKKAFARHVKVLWKEEKKQELTNRKKEETMGKVFGYPEFDENGEQILTTYDNEYKDMLMDVRVYRMKAGDEKSFQKTGEETAVLLLSGSIEFVFDDVTAKADRKDVFTEGPWCVHAATESKVSVKALADSEILVQSTKNDTKFDTKLYKPEDAPWGYSSVGKFGNVAKRRVNTIFDHDIAPYSNIVLGEVLNDRGNWSGYLPHRHPQPETYYFKFDRPEGFGASFVGDQVFKSTDGSFSAIPGGELHPQAVAPGFQMYTCWMIRHLDGNPWLQTDRNEDERYLWLHDAQF
;
A
#
# COMPACT_ATOMS: atom_id res chain seq x y z
N MET A 1 -38.65 55.04 -30.18
CA MET A 1 -39.03 53.66 -30.66
C MET A 1 -39.27 52.83 -29.43
N ASP A 2 -40.52 52.76 -29.00
CA ASP A 2 -40.86 51.93 -27.81
C ASP A 2 -40.99 50.47 -28.21
N MET A 3 -40.07 49.65 -27.74
CA MET A 3 -40.24 48.20 -27.83
C MET A 3 -41.44 47.81 -26.97
N ASN A 4 -42.40 47.10 -27.56
CA ASN A 4 -43.56 46.62 -26.82
C ASN A 4 -43.12 45.54 -25.82
N HIS A 5 -43.91 45.29 -24.77
CA HIS A 5 -43.61 44.36 -23.68
C HIS A 5 -43.26 42.92 -24.17
N GLY A 6 -43.81 42.47 -25.30
CA GLY A 6 -43.53 41.16 -25.92
C GLY A 6 -42.13 41.05 -26.50
N GLY A 7 -41.67 42.09 -27.21
CA GLY A 7 -40.32 42.08 -27.80
C GLY A 7 -39.20 42.11 -26.75
N MET A 8 -39.43 42.73 -25.59
CA MET A 8 -38.48 42.76 -24.48
C MET A 8 -38.36 41.37 -23.79
N LEU A 9 -39.48 40.67 -23.69
CA LEU A 9 -39.51 39.31 -23.10
C LEU A 9 -38.75 38.28 -23.99
N GLU A 10 -38.96 38.36 -25.32
CA GLU A 10 -38.24 37.54 -26.29
C GLU A 10 -36.74 37.80 -26.29
N LEU A 11 -36.33 39.07 -26.22
CA LEU A 11 -34.92 39.43 -26.14
C LEU A 11 -34.27 38.92 -24.85
N LEU A 12 -34.95 39.02 -23.71
CA LEU A 12 -34.49 38.46 -22.44
C LEU A 12 -34.33 36.91 -22.46
N GLN A 13 -35.26 36.21 -23.08
CA GLN A 13 -35.19 34.78 -23.26
C GLN A 13 -34.01 34.36 -24.17
N LEU A 14 -33.77 35.12 -25.23
CA LEU A 14 -32.66 34.87 -26.17
C LEU A 14 -31.31 35.14 -25.49
N LEU A 15 -31.18 36.17 -24.68
CA LEU A 15 -29.98 36.45 -23.90
C LEU A 15 -29.69 35.39 -22.85
N LYS A 16 -30.72 34.92 -22.13
CA LYS A 16 -30.59 33.79 -21.18
C LYS A 16 -30.13 32.51 -21.88
N LYS A 17 -30.69 32.15 -23.04
CA LYS A 17 -30.27 31.01 -23.83
C LYS A 17 -28.80 31.11 -24.29
N LYS A 18 -28.37 32.30 -24.76
CA LYS A 18 -26.98 32.55 -25.16
C LYS A 18 -26.00 32.50 -23.98
N ALA A 19 -26.39 33.05 -22.82
CA ALA A 19 -25.60 33.00 -21.61
C ALA A 19 -25.43 31.55 -21.11
N PHE A 20 -26.53 30.78 -21.10
CA PHE A 20 -26.52 29.35 -20.75
C PHE A 20 -25.64 28.53 -21.71
N ALA A 21 -25.78 28.74 -23.03
CA ALA A 21 -24.93 28.04 -24.03
C ALA A 21 -23.44 28.37 -23.90
N ARG A 22 -23.10 29.63 -23.54
CA ARG A 22 -21.70 29.99 -23.24
C ARG A 22 -21.20 29.33 -21.99
N HIS A 23 -21.99 29.27 -20.93
CA HIS A 23 -21.62 28.59 -19.68
C HIS A 23 -21.38 27.09 -19.87
N VAL A 24 -22.29 26.42 -20.56
CA VAL A 24 -22.13 24.99 -20.94
C VAL A 24 -20.85 24.77 -21.75
N LYS A 25 -20.54 25.66 -22.69
CA LYS A 25 -19.33 25.56 -23.53
C LYS A 25 -18.03 25.76 -22.74
N VAL A 26 -18.05 26.58 -21.69
CA VAL A 26 -16.92 26.78 -20.78
C VAL A 26 -16.73 25.50 -19.94
N LEU A 27 -17.78 25.00 -19.31
CA LEU A 27 -17.74 23.77 -18.52
C LEU A 27 -17.23 22.58 -19.33
N TRP A 28 -17.72 22.40 -20.57
CA TRP A 28 -17.29 21.34 -21.46
C TRP A 28 -15.80 21.45 -21.83
N LYS A 29 -15.28 22.69 -22.00
CA LYS A 29 -13.83 22.89 -22.27
C LYS A 29 -12.96 22.58 -21.06
N GLU A 30 -13.43 22.92 -19.86
CA GLU A 30 -12.73 22.61 -18.60
C GLU A 30 -12.71 21.10 -18.36
N GLU A 31 -13.85 20.43 -18.57
CA GLU A 31 -13.96 18.97 -18.49
C GLU A 31 -13.02 18.28 -19.48
N LYS A 32 -13.01 18.69 -20.75
CA LYS A 32 -12.08 18.16 -21.77
C LYS A 32 -10.61 18.43 -21.42
N LYS A 33 -10.29 19.57 -20.85
CA LYS A 33 -8.94 19.87 -20.38
C LYS A 33 -8.55 18.98 -19.22
N GLN A 34 -9.47 18.73 -18.30
CA GLN A 34 -9.26 17.81 -17.18
C GLN A 34 -9.08 16.36 -17.65
N GLU A 35 -9.93 15.89 -18.57
CA GLU A 35 -9.79 14.57 -19.20
C GLU A 35 -8.41 14.42 -19.87
N LEU A 36 -7.95 15.43 -20.63
CA LEU A 36 -6.64 15.38 -21.30
C LEU A 36 -5.49 15.37 -20.28
N THR A 37 -5.64 16.10 -19.19
CA THR A 37 -4.64 16.13 -18.12
C THR A 37 -4.58 14.79 -17.40
N ASN A 38 -5.74 14.21 -17.08
CA ASN A 38 -5.84 12.88 -16.46
C ASN A 38 -5.27 11.80 -17.38
N ARG A 39 -5.62 11.82 -18.67
CA ARG A 39 -5.10 10.87 -19.66
C ARG A 39 -3.58 10.97 -19.83
N LYS A 40 -3.00 12.20 -19.84
CA LYS A 40 -1.56 12.39 -19.84
C LYS A 40 -0.90 11.88 -18.55
N LYS A 41 -1.56 12.07 -17.39
CA LYS A 41 -1.10 11.54 -16.11
C LYS A 41 -1.11 10.01 -16.12
N GLU A 42 -2.16 9.37 -16.67
CA GLU A 42 -2.25 7.91 -16.85
C GLU A 42 -1.18 7.36 -17.81
N GLU A 43 -0.90 8.06 -18.91
CA GLU A 43 0.13 7.69 -19.88
C GLU A 43 1.56 7.84 -19.32
N THR A 44 1.77 8.71 -18.32
CA THR A 44 3.08 8.94 -17.67
C THR A 44 3.22 8.17 -16.36
N MET A 45 2.12 7.78 -15.73
CA MET A 45 2.12 6.96 -14.52
C MET A 45 2.36 5.50 -14.94
N GLY A 46 3.44 4.90 -14.44
CA GLY A 46 3.71 3.48 -14.61
C GLY A 46 2.54 2.61 -14.13
N LYS A 47 2.64 1.31 -14.28
CA LYS A 47 1.65 0.42 -13.66
C LYS A 47 1.64 0.66 -12.15
N VAL A 48 0.43 0.70 -11.56
CA VAL A 48 0.23 0.99 -10.13
C VAL A 48 -0.48 -0.15 -9.39
N PHE A 49 -0.76 -1.26 -10.10
CA PHE A 49 -1.40 -2.44 -9.53
C PHE A 49 -1.05 -3.70 -10.31
N GLY A 50 -0.88 -4.84 -9.62
CA GLY A 50 -0.50 -6.10 -10.24
C GLY A 50 -1.19 -7.33 -9.65
N TYR A 51 -1.28 -8.38 -10.48
CA TYR A 51 -1.79 -9.72 -10.14
C TYR A 51 -0.75 -10.77 -10.55
N PRO A 52 0.45 -10.76 -9.96
CA PRO A 52 1.49 -11.71 -10.34
C PRO A 52 1.13 -13.13 -9.89
N GLU A 53 1.47 -14.11 -10.71
CA GLU A 53 1.35 -15.51 -10.36
C GLU A 53 2.67 -16.02 -9.76
N PHE A 54 2.59 -17.09 -8.98
CA PHE A 54 3.78 -17.82 -8.55
C PHE A 54 4.35 -18.64 -9.71
N ASP A 55 5.64 -18.57 -9.89
CA ASP A 55 6.34 -19.42 -10.86
C ASP A 55 6.48 -20.88 -10.38
N GLU A 56 7.12 -21.72 -11.20
CA GLU A 56 7.37 -23.14 -10.88
C GLU A 56 8.27 -23.35 -9.65
N ASN A 57 9.05 -22.34 -9.27
CA ASN A 57 9.93 -22.35 -8.09
C ASN A 57 9.26 -21.77 -6.84
N GLY A 58 7.96 -21.44 -6.92
CA GLY A 58 7.19 -20.83 -5.85
C GLY A 58 7.55 -19.37 -5.60
N GLU A 59 8.13 -18.65 -6.56
CA GLU A 59 8.44 -17.23 -6.47
C GLU A 59 7.35 -16.39 -7.13
N GLN A 60 6.94 -15.32 -6.47
CA GLN A 60 6.04 -14.29 -6.97
C GLN A 60 6.76 -12.95 -6.89
N ILE A 61 6.99 -12.31 -8.04
CA ILE A 61 7.69 -11.02 -8.12
C ILE A 61 6.66 -9.89 -8.11
N LEU A 62 6.73 -8.99 -7.14
CA LEU A 62 5.88 -7.81 -7.05
C LEU A 62 6.55 -6.61 -7.72
N THR A 63 7.63 -6.11 -7.13
CA THR A 63 8.39 -4.98 -7.65
C THR A 63 9.87 -5.33 -7.78
N THR A 64 10.55 -4.75 -8.77
CA THR A 64 12.02 -4.81 -8.91
C THR A 64 12.52 -3.47 -9.44
N TYR A 65 13.85 -3.28 -9.48
CA TYR A 65 14.44 -2.04 -10.00
C TYR A 65 14.37 -1.88 -11.52
N ASP A 66 13.96 -2.91 -12.25
CA ASP A 66 13.97 -2.97 -13.71
C ASP A 66 12.62 -3.38 -14.34
N ASN A 67 11.62 -3.74 -13.51
CA ASN A 67 10.27 -3.99 -14.01
C ASN A 67 9.44 -2.70 -14.10
N GLU A 68 8.19 -2.83 -14.53
CA GLU A 68 7.25 -1.71 -14.65
C GLU A 68 6.93 -0.97 -13.33
N TYR A 69 7.34 -1.52 -12.19
CA TYR A 69 7.14 -0.96 -10.85
C TYR A 69 8.45 -0.42 -10.22
N LYS A 70 9.47 -0.18 -11.02
CA LYS A 70 10.81 0.29 -10.59
C LYS A 70 10.79 1.56 -9.74
N ASP A 71 9.76 2.39 -9.91
CA ASP A 71 9.60 3.65 -9.18
C ASP A 71 9.25 3.43 -7.69
N MET A 72 8.98 2.17 -7.29
CA MET A 72 8.84 1.79 -5.88
C MET A 72 10.19 1.76 -5.16
N LEU A 73 11.30 1.72 -5.89
CA LEU A 73 12.67 1.72 -5.37
C LEU A 73 12.96 0.53 -4.43
N MET A 74 12.20 -0.54 -4.56
CA MET A 74 12.30 -1.75 -3.76
C MET A 74 12.23 -3.00 -4.64
N ASP A 75 12.93 -4.05 -4.26
CA ASP A 75 12.73 -5.42 -4.75
C ASP A 75 11.88 -6.15 -3.71
N VAL A 76 10.65 -6.50 -4.08
CA VAL A 76 9.69 -7.17 -3.20
C VAL A 76 9.21 -8.45 -3.87
N ARG A 77 9.36 -9.56 -3.14
CA ARG A 77 9.00 -10.90 -3.61
C ARG A 77 8.30 -11.69 -2.52
N VAL A 78 7.47 -12.62 -2.94
CA VAL A 78 6.85 -13.62 -2.05
C VAL A 78 7.30 -15.01 -2.49
N TYR A 79 7.59 -15.86 -1.53
CA TYR A 79 8.02 -17.24 -1.80
C TYR A 79 7.10 -18.21 -1.08
N ARG A 80 6.62 -19.21 -1.82
CA ARG A 80 6.03 -20.45 -1.28
C ARG A 80 7.11 -21.50 -1.19
N MET A 81 7.29 -22.02 0.00
CA MET A 81 8.32 -23.02 0.31
C MET A 81 7.65 -24.30 0.78
N LYS A 82 8.10 -25.44 0.27
CA LYS A 82 7.71 -26.74 0.78
C LYS A 82 8.54 -27.12 2.00
N ALA A 83 8.01 -28.01 2.85
CA ALA A 83 8.78 -28.55 3.96
C ALA A 83 10.12 -29.13 3.48
N GLY A 84 11.22 -28.66 4.05
CA GLY A 84 12.60 -29.01 3.67
C GLY A 84 13.27 -28.05 2.70
N ASP A 85 12.54 -27.13 2.05
CA ASP A 85 13.14 -26.13 1.18
C ASP A 85 14.00 -25.15 1.97
N GLU A 86 15.07 -24.70 1.34
CA GLU A 86 15.99 -23.68 1.89
C GLU A 86 16.18 -22.54 0.90
N LYS A 87 16.15 -21.31 1.41
CA LYS A 87 16.48 -20.10 0.65
C LYS A 87 17.44 -19.23 1.44
N SER A 88 18.32 -18.51 0.74
CA SER A 88 19.26 -17.58 1.37
C SER A 88 19.22 -16.24 0.65
N PHE A 89 19.25 -15.20 1.43
CA PHE A 89 19.22 -13.80 0.98
C PHE A 89 20.48 -13.12 1.48
N GLN A 90 21.26 -12.61 0.54
CA GLN A 90 22.46 -11.82 0.80
C GLN A 90 22.68 -10.91 -0.40
N LYS A 91 22.64 -9.60 -0.19
CA LYS A 91 22.80 -8.63 -1.27
C LYS A 91 23.84 -7.57 -0.86
N THR A 92 24.75 -7.25 -1.78
CA THR A 92 25.71 -6.16 -1.60
C THR A 92 25.07 -4.83 -1.96
N GLY A 93 25.17 -3.84 -1.09
CA GLY A 93 24.58 -2.51 -1.28
C GLY A 93 23.08 -2.45 -1.03
N GLU A 94 22.49 -3.52 -0.47
CA GLU A 94 21.06 -3.57 -0.13
C GLU A 94 20.83 -4.14 1.27
N GLU A 95 19.89 -3.56 1.98
CA GLU A 95 19.29 -4.16 3.17
C GLU A 95 18.14 -5.10 2.76
N THR A 96 17.84 -6.06 3.61
CA THR A 96 16.79 -7.06 3.34
C THR A 96 15.98 -7.35 4.59
N ALA A 97 14.65 -7.33 4.47
CA ALA A 97 13.71 -7.82 5.47
C ALA A 97 13.03 -9.10 4.97
N VAL A 98 12.97 -10.13 5.81
CA VAL A 98 12.32 -11.41 5.53
C VAL A 98 11.21 -11.63 6.54
N LEU A 99 9.96 -11.54 6.10
CA LEU A 99 8.74 -11.66 6.90
C LEU A 99 8.09 -13.03 6.68
N LEU A 100 7.82 -13.77 7.74
CA LEU A 100 6.99 -14.99 7.69
C LEU A 100 5.51 -14.57 7.58
N LEU A 101 4.85 -14.98 6.50
CA LEU A 101 3.40 -14.79 6.31
C LEU A 101 2.59 -15.95 6.89
N SER A 102 3.06 -17.19 6.66
CA SER A 102 2.44 -18.39 7.24
C SER A 102 3.39 -19.58 7.22
N GLY A 103 3.16 -20.54 8.10
CA GLY A 103 3.91 -21.80 8.16
C GLY A 103 4.85 -21.92 9.36
N SER A 104 5.86 -22.73 9.23
CA SER A 104 6.90 -22.95 10.24
C SER A 104 8.26 -22.94 9.55
N ILE A 105 9.14 -22.06 10.00
CA ILE A 105 10.48 -21.89 9.43
C ILE A 105 11.54 -21.79 10.53
N GLU A 106 12.78 -21.98 10.12
CA GLU A 106 13.95 -21.66 10.89
C GLU A 106 14.72 -20.54 10.18
N PHE A 107 14.93 -19.43 10.86
CA PHE A 107 15.85 -18.37 10.43
C PHE A 107 17.26 -18.69 10.92
N VAL A 108 18.25 -18.53 10.03
CA VAL A 108 19.68 -18.60 10.37
C VAL A 108 20.35 -17.32 9.87
N PHE A 109 20.92 -16.56 10.78
CA PHE A 109 21.67 -15.34 10.50
C PHE A 109 22.71 -15.11 11.57
N ASP A 110 23.87 -14.60 11.18
CA ASP A 110 25.03 -14.50 12.05
C ASP A 110 25.25 -15.85 12.80
N ASP A 111 25.35 -15.83 14.12
CA ASP A 111 25.45 -17.02 14.97
C ASP A 111 24.11 -17.43 15.59
N VAL A 112 22.99 -16.91 15.06
CA VAL A 112 21.64 -17.12 15.59
C VAL A 112 20.88 -18.13 14.71
N THR A 113 20.24 -19.09 15.36
CA THR A 113 19.22 -19.97 14.78
C THR A 113 17.93 -19.76 15.57
N ALA A 114 16.85 -19.34 14.87
CA ALA A 114 15.58 -19.02 15.51
C ALA A 114 14.42 -19.68 14.77
N LYS A 115 13.66 -20.50 15.49
CA LYS A 115 12.40 -21.06 14.98
C LYS A 115 11.31 -19.99 15.03
N ALA A 116 10.53 -19.88 13.95
CA ALA A 116 9.38 -19.02 13.80
C ALA A 116 8.19 -19.84 13.31
N ASP A 117 7.08 -19.72 14.04
CA ASP A 117 5.82 -20.37 13.70
C ASP A 117 4.75 -19.27 13.55
N ARG A 118 4.01 -19.30 12.47
CA ARG A 118 2.88 -18.38 12.21
C ARG A 118 1.81 -19.15 11.44
N LYS A 119 0.69 -19.40 12.09
CA LYS A 119 -0.43 -20.11 11.44
C LYS A 119 -0.93 -19.34 10.23
N ASP A 120 -1.21 -18.06 10.40
CA ASP A 120 -1.66 -17.14 9.36
C ASP A 120 -1.52 -15.68 9.81
N VAL A 121 -1.62 -14.77 8.86
CA VAL A 121 -1.52 -13.31 9.09
C VAL A 121 -2.75 -12.70 9.77
N PHE A 122 -3.87 -13.44 9.89
CA PHE A 122 -5.13 -12.93 10.45
C PHE A 122 -5.22 -13.13 11.96
N THR A 123 -4.52 -14.12 12.48
CA THR A 123 -4.64 -14.55 13.89
C THR A 123 -3.37 -14.35 14.70
N GLU A 124 -2.19 -14.30 14.06
CA GLU A 124 -0.91 -14.25 14.76
C GLU A 124 -0.07 -13.04 14.31
N GLY A 125 0.82 -12.59 15.20
CA GLY A 125 1.74 -11.49 14.94
C GLY A 125 2.92 -11.88 14.04
N PRO A 126 3.71 -10.90 13.58
CA PRO A 126 4.79 -11.11 12.63
C PRO A 126 6.03 -11.74 13.24
N TRP A 127 6.76 -12.50 12.43
CA TRP A 127 8.16 -12.86 12.64
C TRP A 127 8.95 -12.31 11.45
N CYS A 128 9.93 -11.45 11.71
CA CYS A 128 10.70 -10.81 10.66
C CYS A 128 12.18 -10.71 11.03
N VAL A 129 13.06 -11.06 10.09
CA VAL A 129 14.50 -10.76 10.19
C VAL A 129 14.81 -9.59 9.29
N HIS A 130 15.49 -8.56 9.82
CA HIS A 130 15.97 -7.40 9.10
C HIS A 130 17.50 -7.37 9.14
N ALA A 131 18.12 -7.41 7.97
CA ALA A 131 19.56 -7.56 7.78
C ALA A 131 20.13 -6.44 6.93
N ALA A 132 21.32 -5.97 7.31
CA ALA A 132 22.10 -4.99 6.56
C ALA A 132 22.69 -5.56 5.27
N THR A 133 23.29 -4.66 4.47
CA THR A 133 24.10 -5.04 3.32
C THR A 133 25.14 -6.11 3.68
N GLU A 134 25.33 -7.08 2.80
CA GLU A 134 26.28 -8.21 2.95
C GLU A 134 25.93 -9.22 4.06
N SER A 135 25.00 -8.91 4.97
CA SER A 135 24.54 -9.88 5.96
C SER A 135 23.70 -10.98 5.29
N LYS A 136 23.94 -12.22 5.65
CA LYS A 136 23.23 -13.39 5.09
C LYS A 136 22.09 -13.80 6.02
N VAL A 137 20.89 -13.88 5.46
CA VAL A 137 19.74 -14.52 6.12
C VAL A 137 19.38 -15.79 5.36
N SER A 138 19.41 -16.92 6.03
CA SER A 138 18.93 -18.20 5.48
C SER A 138 17.62 -18.58 6.14
N VAL A 139 16.72 -19.14 5.35
CA VAL A 139 15.40 -19.63 5.79
C VAL A 139 15.28 -21.08 5.39
N LYS A 140 14.97 -21.94 6.37
CA LYS A 140 14.61 -23.33 6.14
C LYS A 140 13.15 -23.55 6.50
N ALA A 141 12.36 -24.06 5.57
CA ALA A 141 10.97 -24.42 5.81
C ALA A 141 10.88 -25.72 6.61
N LEU A 142 10.28 -25.67 7.79
CA LEU A 142 10.00 -26.84 8.64
C LEU A 142 8.63 -27.45 8.31
N ALA A 143 7.74 -26.65 7.71
CA ALA A 143 6.45 -27.02 7.12
C ALA A 143 6.23 -26.19 5.86
N ASP A 144 5.18 -26.49 5.07
CA ASP A 144 4.79 -25.63 3.95
C ASP A 144 4.61 -24.21 4.47
N SER A 145 5.31 -23.25 3.87
CA SER A 145 5.43 -21.87 4.39
C SER A 145 5.37 -20.85 3.29
N GLU A 146 4.97 -19.63 3.64
CA GLU A 146 4.99 -18.48 2.74
C GLU A 146 5.75 -17.33 3.43
N ILE A 147 6.72 -16.75 2.74
CA ILE A 147 7.52 -15.61 3.22
C ILE A 147 7.48 -14.46 2.23
N LEU A 148 7.52 -13.23 2.74
CA LEU A 148 7.70 -12.02 1.95
C LEU A 148 9.11 -11.48 2.19
N VAL A 149 9.79 -11.11 1.11
CA VAL A 149 11.15 -10.54 1.15
C VAL A 149 11.10 -9.16 0.53
N GLN A 150 11.47 -8.15 1.30
CA GLN A 150 11.62 -6.76 0.88
C GLN A 150 13.07 -6.36 0.94
N SER A 151 13.62 -5.79 -0.13
CA SER A 151 14.98 -5.26 -0.17
C SER A 151 15.02 -3.88 -0.78
N THR A 152 15.95 -3.05 -0.34
CA THR A 152 16.24 -1.76 -0.97
C THR A 152 17.71 -1.41 -0.84
N LYS A 153 18.18 -0.47 -1.67
CA LYS A 153 19.55 0.03 -1.62
C LYS A 153 19.81 0.72 -0.29
N ASN A 154 20.82 0.23 0.42
CA ASN A 154 21.33 0.80 1.66
C ASN A 154 22.74 0.27 1.94
N ASP A 155 23.72 1.17 1.96
CA ASP A 155 25.12 0.84 2.29
C ASP A 155 25.41 0.91 3.80
N THR A 156 24.44 1.33 4.61
CA THR A 156 24.57 1.42 6.06
C THR A 156 24.69 0.03 6.67
N LYS A 157 25.71 -0.17 7.50
CA LYS A 157 25.90 -1.40 8.27
C LYS A 157 25.22 -1.28 9.63
N PHE A 158 24.46 -2.30 9.97
CA PHE A 158 23.80 -2.45 11.27
C PHE A 158 23.70 -3.94 11.63
N ASP A 159 23.48 -4.23 12.90
CA ASP A 159 23.35 -5.60 13.39
C ASP A 159 22.03 -6.20 12.90
N THR A 160 22.06 -7.44 12.41
CA THR A 160 20.86 -8.16 11.99
C THR A 160 19.90 -8.29 13.18
N LYS A 161 18.64 -7.96 12.98
CA LYS A 161 17.63 -7.96 14.04
C LYS A 161 16.46 -8.91 13.71
N LEU A 162 16.10 -9.73 14.67
CA LEU A 162 14.87 -10.54 14.67
C LEU A 162 13.78 -9.77 15.41
N TYR A 163 12.69 -9.50 14.71
CA TYR A 163 11.45 -8.98 15.29
C TYR A 163 10.47 -10.13 15.48
N LYS A 164 9.92 -10.25 16.68
CA LYS A 164 8.96 -11.27 17.09
C LYS A 164 7.58 -10.64 17.29
N PRO A 165 6.51 -11.43 17.44
CA PRO A 165 5.16 -10.90 17.67
C PRO A 165 5.05 -9.90 18.82
N GLU A 166 5.83 -10.09 19.88
CA GLU A 166 5.88 -9.18 21.03
C GLU A 166 6.54 -7.83 20.75
N ASP A 167 7.45 -7.77 19.75
CA ASP A 167 8.14 -6.53 19.35
C ASP A 167 7.26 -5.65 18.46
N ALA A 168 6.24 -6.22 17.80
CA ALA A 168 5.32 -5.53 16.92
C ALA A 168 3.85 -5.90 17.24
N PRO A 169 3.36 -5.51 18.45
CA PRO A 169 2.01 -5.85 18.87
C PRO A 169 0.95 -5.14 18.00
N TRP A 170 -0.17 -5.82 17.79
CA TRP A 170 -1.33 -5.24 17.13
C TRP A 170 -1.96 -4.14 17.96
N GLY A 171 -2.11 -2.95 17.37
CA GLY A 171 -2.90 -1.84 17.92
C GLY A 171 -4.17 -1.59 17.11
N TYR A 172 -5.19 -0.99 17.72
CA TYR A 172 -6.37 -0.54 16.99
C TYR A 172 -6.21 0.91 16.53
N SER A 173 -6.52 1.17 15.27
CA SER A 173 -6.57 2.50 14.67
C SER A 173 -8.00 2.89 14.32
N SER A 174 -8.30 4.20 14.34
CA SER A 174 -9.60 4.81 13.99
C SER A 174 -10.81 4.27 14.77
N VAL A 175 -10.60 3.88 16.03
CA VAL A 175 -11.69 3.45 16.90
C VAL A 175 -12.64 4.62 17.15
N GLY A 176 -13.95 4.38 17.00
CA GLY A 176 -15.01 5.39 17.19
C GLY A 176 -15.17 6.38 16.02
N LYS A 177 -14.24 6.38 15.06
CA LYS A 177 -14.32 7.28 13.92
C LYS A 177 -15.19 6.68 12.79
N PHE A 178 -15.95 7.52 12.11
CA PHE A 178 -16.74 7.15 10.91
C PHE A 178 -17.68 5.95 11.16
N GLY A 179 -18.38 5.90 12.32
CA GLY A 179 -19.20 4.75 12.67
C GLY A 179 -18.42 3.42 12.79
N ASN A 180 -17.13 3.48 13.09
CA ASN A 180 -16.18 2.36 13.14
C ASN A 180 -15.88 1.67 11.79
N VAL A 181 -16.36 2.18 10.66
CA VAL A 181 -16.08 1.55 9.35
C VAL A 181 -14.62 1.70 8.89
N ALA A 182 -13.84 2.56 9.56
CA ALA A 182 -12.39 2.67 9.33
C ALA A 182 -11.55 2.07 10.48
N LYS A 183 -12.20 1.41 11.46
CA LYS A 183 -11.52 0.70 12.53
C LYS A 183 -10.77 -0.50 11.95
N ARG A 184 -9.49 -0.60 12.29
CA ARG A 184 -8.60 -1.67 11.83
C ARG A 184 -7.53 -1.97 12.86
N ARG A 185 -6.91 -3.14 12.75
CA ARG A 185 -5.69 -3.47 13.48
C ARG A 185 -4.48 -3.08 12.65
N VAL A 186 -3.48 -2.51 13.29
CA VAL A 186 -2.22 -2.08 12.65
C VAL A 186 -1.08 -2.52 13.55
N ASN A 187 -0.01 -3.01 12.96
CA ASN A 187 1.29 -3.07 13.61
C ASN A 187 2.35 -2.39 12.71
N THR A 188 3.40 -1.92 13.35
CA THR A 188 4.63 -1.46 12.70
C THR A 188 5.74 -2.39 13.17
N ILE A 189 6.31 -3.15 12.26
CA ILE A 189 7.43 -4.05 12.58
C ILE A 189 8.67 -3.19 12.82
N PHE A 190 8.97 -2.30 11.87
CA PHE A 190 9.94 -1.22 12.06
C PHE A 190 9.66 -0.08 11.07
N ASP A 191 10.02 1.11 11.49
CA ASP A 191 9.99 2.37 10.76
C ASP A 191 11.23 3.20 11.11
N HIS A 192 11.27 4.47 10.72
CA HIS A 192 12.39 5.35 11.00
C HIS A 192 12.66 5.58 12.50
N ASP A 193 11.65 5.58 13.33
CA ASP A 193 11.79 5.77 14.78
C ASP A 193 12.41 4.52 15.44
N ILE A 194 12.08 3.33 14.94
CA ILE A 194 12.57 2.03 15.45
C ILE A 194 13.93 1.67 14.86
N ALA A 195 14.15 1.97 13.57
CA ALA A 195 15.34 1.62 12.80
C ALA A 195 15.80 2.81 11.93
N PRO A 196 16.38 3.88 12.54
CA PRO A 196 16.75 5.09 11.80
C PRO A 196 17.89 4.89 10.79
N TYR A 197 18.52 3.75 10.81
CA TYR A 197 19.55 3.30 9.85
C TYR A 197 18.95 2.63 8.60
N SER A 198 17.68 2.31 8.64
CA SER A 198 16.95 1.63 7.55
C SER A 198 16.43 2.63 6.52
N ASN A 199 16.37 2.18 5.27
CA ASN A 199 15.72 2.88 4.16
C ASN A 199 14.34 2.33 3.84
N ILE A 200 13.83 1.34 4.61
CA ILE A 200 12.49 0.75 4.44
C ILE A 200 11.68 0.83 5.73
N VAL A 201 10.37 0.83 5.54
CA VAL A 201 9.37 0.60 6.57
C VAL A 201 8.65 -0.70 6.25
N LEU A 202 8.33 -1.45 7.27
CA LEU A 202 7.56 -2.68 7.15
C LEU A 202 6.52 -2.75 8.26
N GLY A 203 5.28 -3.00 7.88
CA GLY A 203 4.21 -3.22 8.83
C GLY A 203 3.00 -3.92 8.21
N GLU A 204 1.98 -4.13 9.02
CA GLU A 204 0.81 -4.89 8.65
C GLU A 204 -0.47 -4.17 9.07
N VAL A 205 -1.50 -4.28 8.24
CA VAL A 205 -2.85 -3.83 8.54
C VAL A 205 -3.80 -4.99 8.37
N LEU A 206 -4.72 -5.14 9.30
CA LEU A 206 -5.80 -6.11 9.21
C LEU A 206 -7.15 -5.40 9.28
N ASN A 207 -7.85 -5.42 8.16
CA ASN A 207 -9.20 -4.87 8.03
C ASN A 207 -10.24 -5.93 8.36
N ASP A 208 -11.15 -5.61 9.26
CA ASP A 208 -12.36 -6.40 9.47
C ASP A 208 -13.35 -6.20 8.31
N ARG A 209 -14.35 -7.07 8.24
CA ARG A 209 -15.35 -7.17 7.16
C ARG A 209 -16.04 -5.85 6.89
N GLY A 210 -15.94 -5.36 5.65
CA GLY A 210 -16.56 -4.10 5.21
C GLY A 210 -15.82 -2.83 5.64
N ASN A 211 -14.69 -2.94 6.31
CA ASN A 211 -13.96 -1.78 6.82
C ASN A 211 -12.98 -1.19 5.80
N TRP A 212 -12.60 0.05 6.08
CA TRP A 212 -11.64 0.82 5.30
C TRP A 212 -10.30 0.94 6.02
N SER A 213 -9.21 1.08 5.24
CA SER A 213 -7.89 1.52 5.70
C SER A 213 -7.33 2.62 4.82
N GLY A 214 -6.21 3.25 5.26
CA GLY A 214 -5.73 4.46 4.58
C GLY A 214 -6.75 5.61 4.62
N TYR A 215 -7.67 5.61 5.56
CA TYR A 215 -8.76 6.57 5.69
C TYR A 215 -8.56 7.45 6.96
N LEU A 216 -8.62 8.79 6.88
CA LEU A 216 -8.96 9.60 5.68
C LEU A 216 -7.97 9.36 4.54
N PRO A 217 -8.41 9.58 3.26
CA PRO A 217 -7.50 9.54 2.13
C PRO A 217 -6.34 10.51 2.36
N HIS A 218 -5.12 10.03 2.27
CA HIS A 218 -3.91 10.80 2.52
C HIS A 218 -2.81 10.43 1.53
N ARG A 219 -1.78 11.24 1.49
CA ARG A 219 -0.62 11.06 0.62
C ARG A 219 0.66 11.42 1.37
N HIS A 220 1.77 10.90 0.92
CA HIS A 220 3.13 11.26 1.32
C HIS A 220 4.09 11.14 0.13
N PRO A 221 5.27 11.80 0.16
CA PRO A 221 6.19 11.79 -0.99
C PRO A 221 6.88 10.45 -1.25
N GLN A 222 6.97 9.58 -0.25
CA GLN A 222 7.64 8.29 -0.36
C GLN A 222 6.79 7.28 -1.15
N PRO A 223 7.39 6.45 -2.01
CA PRO A 223 6.67 5.36 -2.66
C PRO A 223 6.33 4.25 -1.68
N GLU A 224 5.19 3.60 -1.89
CA GLU A 224 4.67 2.55 -1.03
C GLU A 224 4.17 1.36 -1.84
N THR A 225 4.38 0.16 -1.32
CA THR A 225 3.85 -1.08 -1.90
C THR A 225 2.96 -1.78 -0.88
N TYR A 226 1.76 -2.19 -1.31
CA TYR A 226 0.85 -3.02 -0.53
C TYR A 226 0.75 -4.40 -1.12
N TYR A 227 0.90 -5.44 -0.30
CA TYR A 227 0.61 -6.82 -0.66
C TYR A 227 -0.64 -7.28 0.09
N PHE A 228 -1.59 -7.91 -0.63
CA PHE A 228 -2.90 -8.25 -0.09
C PHE A 228 -3.07 -9.76 0.11
N LYS A 229 -3.67 -10.13 1.25
CA LYS A 229 -4.20 -11.48 1.49
C LYS A 229 -5.62 -11.39 2.02
N PHE A 230 -6.38 -12.44 1.81
CA PHE A 230 -7.76 -12.56 2.28
C PHE A 230 -7.93 -13.82 3.12
N ASP A 231 -8.87 -13.78 4.10
CA ASP A 231 -9.18 -14.93 4.95
C ASP A 231 -9.90 -16.07 4.21
N ARG A 232 -10.23 -15.82 2.93
CA ARG A 232 -10.81 -16.80 1.99
C ARG A 232 -10.27 -16.56 0.58
N PRO A 233 -10.08 -17.62 -0.22
CA PRO A 233 -9.51 -17.49 -1.57
C PRO A 233 -10.36 -16.65 -2.53
N GLU A 234 -11.68 -16.60 -2.34
CA GLU A 234 -12.61 -15.77 -3.13
C GLU A 234 -12.74 -14.34 -2.60
N GLY A 235 -12.02 -13.99 -1.51
CA GLY A 235 -12.03 -12.68 -0.88
C GLY A 235 -11.60 -11.57 -1.84
N PHE A 236 -12.20 -10.40 -1.69
CA PHE A 236 -11.84 -9.24 -2.48
C PHE A 236 -12.07 -7.92 -1.73
N GLY A 237 -11.42 -6.90 -2.24
CA GLY A 237 -11.54 -5.53 -1.78
C GLY A 237 -11.35 -4.55 -2.92
N ALA A 238 -11.16 -3.29 -2.57
CA ALA A 238 -10.80 -2.22 -3.49
C ALA A 238 -9.55 -1.52 -2.96
N SER A 239 -8.58 -1.28 -3.84
CA SER A 239 -7.41 -0.44 -3.59
C SER A 239 -7.47 0.75 -4.53
N PHE A 240 -7.29 1.94 -3.99
CA PHE A 240 -7.25 3.19 -4.73
C PHE A 240 -5.80 3.65 -4.88
N VAL A 241 -5.44 4.13 -6.06
CA VAL A 241 -4.18 4.83 -6.30
C VAL A 241 -4.50 6.08 -7.09
N GLY A 242 -4.48 7.23 -6.44
CA GLY A 242 -5.02 8.46 -6.98
C GLY A 242 -6.51 8.32 -7.30
N ASP A 243 -6.88 8.54 -8.55
CA ASP A 243 -8.26 8.42 -9.05
C ASP A 243 -8.59 7.02 -9.61
N GLN A 244 -7.61 6.10 -9.66
CA GLN A 244 -7.81 4.75 -10.15
C GLN A 244 -8.25 3.81 -9.02
N VAL A 245 -9.10 2.82 -9.37
CA VAL A 245 -9.62 1.82 -8.43
C VAL A 245 -9.37 0.43 -9.00
N PHE A 246 -8.77 -0.43 -8.19
CA PHE A 246 -8.44 -1.79 -8.55
C PHE A 246 -9.12 -2.79 -7.60
N LYS A 247 -9.53 -3.93 -8.14
CA LYS A 247 -10.03 -5.02 -7.31
C LYS A 247 -8.85 -5.73 -6.64
N SER A 248 -8.70 -5.58 -5.32
CA SER A 248 -7.74 -6.36 -4.56
C SER A 248 -8.23 -7.81 -4.41
N THR A 249 -7.35 -8.76 -4.64
CA THR A 249 -7.57 -10.21 -4.46
C THR A 249 -6.38 -10.82 -3.72
N ASP A 250 -6.50 -12.05 -3.26
CA ASP A 250 -5.38 -12.76 -2.60
C ASP A 250 -4.16 -12.82 -3.52
N GLY A 251 -3.00 -12.40 -3.02
CA GLY A 251 -1.76 -12.34 -3.78
C GLY A 251 -1.59 -11.15 -4.73
N SER A 252 -2.59 -10.25 -4.85
CA SER A 252 -2.43 -9.00 -5.61
C SER A 252 -1.64 -7.95 -4.81
N PHE A 253 -1.17 -6.91 -5.49
CA PHE A 253 -0.43 -5.83 -4.86
C PHE A 253 -0.70 -4.47 -5.49
N SER A 254 -0.57 -3.39 -4.71
CA SER A 254 -0.52 -2.01 -5.19
C SER A 254 0.91 -1.50 -5.18
N ALA A 255 1.31 -0.79 -6.24
CA ALA A 255 2.51 0.01 -6.31
C ALA A 255 2.08 1.48 -6.33
N ILE A 256 2.29 2.19 -5.24
CA ILE A 256 1.76 3.52 -4.98
C ILE A 256 2.88 4.53 -5.15
N PRO A 257 2.91 5.31 -6.24
CA PRO A 257 3.89 6.38 -6.40
C PRO A 257 3.73 7.44 -5.32
N GLY A 258 4.84 8.07 -4.93
CA GLY A 258 4.80 9.18 -3.98
C GLY A 258 3.82 10.27 -4.41
N GLY A 259 3.03 10.78 -3.47
CA GLY A 259 2.03 11.84 -3.68
C GLY A 259 0.64 11.36 -4.12
N GLU A 260 0.42 10.07 -4.33
CA GLU A 260 -0.90 9.54 -4.68
C GLU A 260 -1.73 9.20 -3.42
N LEU A 261 -3.04 9.47 -3.49
CA LEU A 261 -4.00 9.05 -2.45
C LEU A 261 -4.21 7.53 -2.56
N HIS A 262 -4.23 6.84 -1.41
CA HIS A 262 -4.23 5.37 -1.42
C HIS A 262 -5.12 4.69 -0.36
N PRO A 263 -6.39 5.09 -0.21
CA PRO A 263 -7.32 4.38 0.67
C PRO A 263 -7.66 2.99 0.12
N GLN A 264 -8.16 2.12 1.00
CA GLN A 264 -8.55 0.75 0.67
C GLN A 264 -9.84 0.38 1.38
N ALA A 265 -10.57 -0.57 0.83
CA ALA A 265 -11.76 -1.14 1.42
C ALA A 265 -11.81 -2.65 1.21
N VAL A 266 -12.38 -3.38 2.16
CA VAL A 266 -12.65 -4.81 2.02
C VAL A 266 -14.14 -5.08 1.86
N ALA A 267 -14.49 -6.08 1.06
CA ALA A 267 -15.88 -6.48 0.91
C ALA A 267 -16.46 -7.03 2.24
N PRO A 268 -17.76 -6.84 2.51
CA PRO A 268 -18.38 -7.15 3.81
C PRO A 268 -18.23 -8.60 4.31
N GLY A 269 -18.01 -9.56 3.43
CA GLY A 269 -17.89 -10.98 3.79
C GLY A 269 -16.50 -11.42 4.25
N PHE A 270 -15.45 -10.61 4.06
CA PHE A 270 -14.05 -11.03 4.15
C PHE A 270 -13.22 -10.15 5.06
N GLN A 271 -12.15 -10.71 5.65
CA GLN A 271 -11.05 -9.93 6.22
C GLN A 271 -9.96 -9.73 5.17
N MET A 272 -9.32 -8.58 5.17
CA MET A 272 -8.20 -8.25 4.30
C MET A 272 -6.98 -7.92 5.14
N TYR A 273 -5.92 -8.65 4.90
CA TYR A 273 -4.58 -8.35 5.37
C TYR A 273 -3.85 -7.53 4.30
N THR A 274 -3.14 -6.52 4.74
CA THR A 274 -2.27 -5.69 3.90
C THR A 274 -0.89 -5.62 4.55
N CYS A 275 0.13 -6.16 3.90
CA CYS A 275 1.51 -5.85 4.23
C CYS A 275 1.84 -4.51 3.57
N TRP A 276 2.21 -3.50 4.36
CA TRP A 276 2.58 -2.18 3.85
C TRP A 276 4.08 -1.95 3.98
N MET A 277 4.66 -1.48 2.90
CA MET A 277 6.09 -1.35 2.69
C MET A 277 6.39 0.00 2.07
N ILE A 278 7.16 0.84 2.76
CA ILE A 278 7.53 2.18 2.28
C ILE A 278 9.04 2.25 2.08
N ARG A 279 9.48 2.90 1.00
CA ARG A 279 10.89 3.27 0.80
C ARG A 279 11.10 4.71 1.25
N HIS A 280 11.94 4.93 2.24
CA HIS A 280 12.37 6.27 2.63
C HIS A 280 13.07 6.97 1.46
N LEU A 281 12.88 8.28 1.34
CA LEU A 281 13.64 9.11 0.41
C LEU A 281 14.87 9.68 1.10
N ASP A 282 15.94 9.89 0.36
CA ASP A 282 17.18 10.42 0.90
C ASP A 282 16.96 11.81 1.52
N GLY A 283 17.31 11.96 2.80
CA GLY A 283 17.07 13.18 3.56
C GLY A 283 15.59 13.49 3.88
N ASN A 284 14.68 12.60 3.49
CA ASN A 284 13.24 12.74 3.75
C ASN A 284 12.64 11.36 4.09
N PRO A 285 12.96 10.80 5.29
CA PRO A 285 12.36 9.54 5.73
C PRO A 285 10.85 9.72 5.93
N TRP A 286 10.09 8.65 5.71
CA TRP A 286 8.68 8.63 6.07
C TRP A 286 8.54 8.59 7.61
N LEU A 287 7.63 9.43 8.14
CA LEU A 287 7.26 9.44 9.54
C LEU A 287 5.75 9.21 9.67
N GLN A 288 5.30 8.62 10.76
CA GLN A 288 3.87 8.38 10.99
C GLN A 288 3.02 9.66 11.01
N THR A 289 3.67 10.80 11.24
CA THR A 289 3.06 12.14 11.21
C THR A 289 2.92 12.73 9.81
N ASP A 290 3.58 12.14 8.78
CA ASP A 290 3.64 12.69 7.42
C ASP A 290 2.40 12.33 6.58
N ARG A 291 1.23 12.37 7.20
CA ARG A 291 -0.04 12.12 6.54
C ARG A 291 -0.64 13.44 6.07
N ASN A 292 -0.45 13.76 4.80
CA ASN A 292 -1.17 14.87 4.17
C ASN A 292 -2.56 14.39 3.76
N GLU A 293 -3.52 14.54 4.66
CA GLU A 293 -4.92 14.20 4.41
C GLU A 293 -5.50 15.13 3.33
N ASP A 294 -6.36 14.59 2.48
CA ASP A 294 -6.98 15.35 1.39
C ASP A 294 -7.98 16.36 1.96
N GLU A 295 -7.77 17.64 1.65
CA GLU A 295 -8.55 18.75 2.15
C GLU A 295 -10.07 18.63 1.89
N ARG A 296 -10.46 17.93 0.82
CA ARG A 296 -11.87 17.66 0.47
C ARG A 296 -12.61 16.88 1.55
N TYR A 297 -11.89 16.14 2.40
CA TYR A 297 -12.47 15.24 3.40
C TYR A 297 -12.21 15.64 4.85
N LEU A 298 -11.50 16.76 5.11
CA LEU A 298 -11.16 17.19 6.48
C LEU A 298 -12.40 17.45 7.35
N TRP A 299 -13.52 17.84 6.75
CA TRP A 299 -14.79 18.04 7.45
C TRP A 299 -15.30 16.77 8.18
N LEU A 300 -14.82 15.59 7.76
CA LEU A 300 -15.16 14.31 8.38
C LEU A 300 -14.60 14.16 9.81
N HIS A 301 -13.59 14.96 10.20
CA HIS A 301 -13.09 14.94 11.57
C HIS A 301 -14.14 15.42 12.57
N ASP A 302 -15.01 16.34 12.15
CA ASP A 302 -16.07 16.93 12.98
C ASP A 302 -17.45 16.29 12.77
N ALA A 303 -17.56 15.37 11.79
CA ALA A 303 -18.82 14.71 11.47
C ALA A 303 -19.22 13.67 12.54
N GLN A 304 -20.51 13.65 12.85
CA GLN A 304 -21.12 12.62 13.70
C GLN A 304 -21.83 11.58 12.81
N PHE A 305 -21.59 10.30 13.09
CA PHE A 305 -22.13 9.17 12.31
C PHE A 305 -22.95 8.24 13.22
#